data_2d088c269223efccf37411b4d0faba92
#
_entry.id   2d088c269223efccf37411b4d0faba92
#
_cell.length_a   1.000
_cell.length_b   1.000
_cell.length_c   1.000
_cell.angle_alpha   90.00
_cell.angle_beta   90.00
_cell.angle_gamma   90.00
#
_symmetry.space_group_name_H-M   'P 1'
#
loop_
_entity.id
_entity.type
_entity.pdbx_description
1 polymer ?
#
loop_
_entity_poly.entity_id
_entity_poly.type
_entity_poly.pdbx_seq_one_letter_code
_entity_poly.pdbx_strand_id
1 'polypeptide(L)'
;MIDDKKLQQFLGKMLVDLGGAISLPLVRIGVRLGLYKAMDGSGPMTSVEFADKANISERYAREWLAQNAASGYLSYDPSSRRFELPPEQAMVFANEESPFFLGGGFDAVAAVYQTQPLIEAAFKSGGGVDWGDHAGCLFCAVGAMLRPRYSANIVQNWLPALDGVVSKLERGAKVADIGCGTGQSTFIMARAFPSSTFVGYDFHPPSIEHATAYARTNGAENIRFEVARAKDFPARDLDLVTCFDVLHDLGDPVGAAAHIHRSLKPDGTWMLMEPLAGDATEDNLGPVGRVAYAFSTMVCVPVSLSQEVGMALGAQAGQMKLTEVIKAGGFTHVRRAAETPLNMILEARY
;
A
#
# COMPACT_ATOMS: atom_id res chain seq x y z
N MET A 1 -19.09 -8.54 -38.87
CA MET A 1 -17.76 -8.30 -39.47
C MET A 1 -16.86 -7.65 -38.43
N ILE A 2 -15.60 -8.03 -38.41
CA ILE A 2 -14.60 -7.39 -37.54
C ILE A 2 -14.30 -6.01 -38.14
N ASP A 3 -14.24 -4.98 -37.31
CA ASP A 3 -13.83 -3.63 -37.68
C ASP A 3 -12.30 -3.54 -37.51
N ASP A 4 -11.61 -3.53 -38.64
CA ASP A 4 -10.13 -3.53 -38.66
C ASP A 4 -9.52 -2.33 -37.94
N LYS A 5 -10.16 -1.16 -37.99
CA LYS A 5 -9.66 0.02 -37.27
C LYS A 5 -9.71 -0.17 -35.74
N LYS A 6 -10.81 -0.72 -35.26
CA LYS A 6 -10.96 -1.03 -33.80
C LYS A 6 -9.98 -2.13 -33.39
N LEU A 7 -9.76 -3.13 -34.25
CA LEU A 7 -8.78 -4.19 -33.98
C LEU A 7 -7.38 -3.62 -33.83
N GLN A 8 -6.94 -2.76 -34.79
CA GLN A 8 -5.62 -2.14 -34.74
C GLN A 8 -5.43 -1.24 -33.52
N GLN A 9 -6.46 -0.47 -33.14
CA GLN A 9 -6.44 0.33 -31.91
C GLN A 9 -6.29 -0.54 -30.65
N PHE A 10 -7.01 -1.66 -30.59
CA PHE A 10 -6.94 -2.58 -29.47
C PHE A 10 -5.57 -3.28 -29.41
N LEU A 11 -5.02 -3.72 -30.55
CA LEU A 11 -3.67 -4.29 -30.62
C LEU A 11 -2.62 -3.29 -30.13
N GLY A 12 -2.72 -2.02 -30.54
CA GLY A 12 -1.83 -0.96 -30.04
C GLY A 12 -1.89 -0.82 -28.52
N LYS A 13 -3.10 -0.83 -27.95
CA LYS A 13 -3.28 -0.84 -26.49
C LYS A 13 -2.63 -2.06 -25.85
N MET A 14 -2.83 -3.26 -26.40
CA MET A 14 -2.25 -4.49 -25.85
C MET A 14 -0.72 -4.49 -25.89
N LEU A 15 -0.10 -3.89 -26.93
CA LEU A 15 1.36 -3.73 -26.99
C LEU A 15 1.88 -2.81 -25.88
N VAL A 16 1.19 -1.72 -25.58
CA VAL A 16 1.54 -0.83 -24.46
C VAL A 16 1.43 -1.59 -23.12
N ASP A 17 0.35 -2.34 -22.92
CA ASP A 17 0.12 -3.11 -21.68
C ASP A 17 1.18 -4.22 -21.52
N LEU A 18 1.50 -4.95 -22.59
CA LEU A 18 2.56 -5.97 -22.58
C LEU A 18 3.94 -5.34 -22.33
N GLY A 19 4.21 -4.18 -22.96
CA GLY A 19 5.42 -3.40 -22.73
C GLY A 19 5.57 -3.02 -21.25
N GLY A 20 4.51 -2.52 -20.63
CA GLY A 20 4.48 -2.23 -19.18
C GLY A 20 4.76 -3.48 -18.34
N ALA A 21 4.10 -4.59 -18.64
CA ALA A 21 4.26 -5.83 -17.88
C ALA A 21 5.70 -6.37 -17.91
N ILE A 22 6.35 -6.38 -19.10
CA ILE A 22 7.74 -6.85 -19.23
C ILE A 22 8.77 -5.82 -18.75
N SER A 23 8.40 -4.55 -18.62
CA SER A 23 9.26 -3.50 -18.06
C SER A 23 9.39 -3.62 -16.52
N LEU A 24 8.37 -4.12 -15.83
CA LEU A 24 8.35 -4.19 -14.36
C LEU A 24 9.56 -4.92 -13.76
N PRO A 25 9.99 -6.11 -14.23
CA PRO A 25 11.21 -6.75 -13.74
C PRO A 25 12.45 -5.89 -13.90
N LEU A 26 12.57 -5.12 -14.99
CA LEU A 26 13.72 -4.25 -15.25
C LEU A 26 13.72 -3.02 -14.33
N VAL A 27 12.54 -2.44 -14.06
CA VAL A 27 12.40 -1.37 -13.05
C VAL A 27 12.79 -1.90 -11.67
N ARG A 28 12.30 -3.09 -11.29
CA ARG A 28 12.65 -3.73 -10.02
C ARG A 28 14.15 -3.99 -9.88
N ILE A 29 14.81 -4.46 -10.93
CA ILE A 29 16.28 -4.59 -10.97
C ILE A 29 16.93 -3.22 -10.76
N GLY A 30 16.44 -2.18 -11.44
CA GLY A 30 16.94 -0.81 -11.31
C GLY A 30 16.85 -0.28 -9.88
N VAL A 31 15.74 -0.48 -9.20
CA VAL A 31 15.55 -0.10 -7.79
C VAL A 31 16.49 -0.90 -6.88
N ARG A 32 16.51 -2.23 -7.01
CA ARG A 32 17.27 -3.13 -6.12
C ARG A 32 18.79 -2.99 -6.25
N LEU A 33 19.29 -2.73 -7.44
CA LEU A 33 20.71 -2.48 -7.68
C LEU A 33 21.10 -1.01 -7.51
N GLY A 34 20.15 -0.12 -7.16
CA GLY A 34 20.40 1.31 -6.99
C GLY A 34 20.75 2.04 -8.30
N LEU A 35 20.31 1.52 -9.46
CA LEU A 35 20.65 2.08 -10.76
C LEU A 35 20.05 3.48 -10.95
N TYR A 36 18.81 3.69 -10.54
CA TYR A 36 18.18 5.00 -10.56
C TYR A 36 18.85 5.98 -9.58
N LYS A 37 19.26 5.51 -8.39
CA LYS A 37 20.02 6.32 -7.44
C LYS A 37 21.39 6.75 -8.01
N ALA A 38 22.05 5.87 -8.76
CA ALA A 38 23.30 6.19 -9.41
C ALA A 38 23.16 7.28 -10.50
N MET A 39 21.97 7.40 -11.09
CA MET A 39 21.65 8.44 -12.09
C MET A 39 21.17 9.76 -11.47
N ASP A 40 20.54 9.70 -10.30
CA ASP A 40 19.93 10.86 -9.65
C ASP A 40 20.94 11.98 -9.42
N GLY A 41 20.63 13.18 -9.95
CA GLY A 41 21.50 14.36 -9.87
C GLY A 41 22.84 14.26 -10.62
N SER A 42 23.04 13.23 -11.44
CA SER A 42 24.35 12.97 -12.11
C SER A 42 24.46 13.62 -13.49
N GLY A 43 23.37 14.15 -14.01
CA GLY A 43 23.29 14.67 -15.37
C GLY A 43 23.33 13.58 -16.44
N PRO A 44 23.41 13.98 -17.73
CA PRO A 44 23.40 13.05 -18.85
C PRO A 44 24.66 12.17 -18.90
N MET A 45 24.50 10.85 -19.07
CA MET A 45 25.59 9.86 -19.14
C MET A 45 25.45 8.93 -20.34
N THR A 46 26.60 8.51 -20.89
CA THR A 46 26.66 7.38 -21.82
C THR A 46 26.48 6.05 -21.08
N SER A 47 26.22 4.95 -21.82
CA SER A 47 26.11 3.61 -21.23
C SER A 47 27.42 3.16 -20.53
N VAL A 48 28.57 3.57 -21.05
CA VAL A 48 29.89 3.27 -20.45
C VAL A 48 30.06 3.99 -19.13
N GLU A 49 29.88 5.33 -19.11
CA GLU A 49 29.98 6.14 -17.90
C GLU A 49 29.00 5.65 -16.80
N PHE A 50 27.79 5.27 -17.18
CA PHE A 50 26.80 4.72 -16.26
C PHE A 50 27.20 3.35 -15.72
N ALA A 51 27.68 2.45 -16.60
CA ALA A 51 28.13 1.11 -16.21
C ALA A 51 29.27 1.17 -15.19
N ASP A 52 30.25 2.04 -15.44
CA ASP A 52 31.37 2.28 -14.52
C ASP A 52 30.87 2.81 -13.18
N LYS A 53 30.00 3.82 -13.19
CA LYS A 53 29.44 4.43 -11.98
C LYS A 53 28.60 3.45 -11.15
N ALA A 54 27.77 2.64 -11.80
CA ALA A 54 26.89 1.68 -11.15
C ALA A 54 27.58 0.33 -10.85
N ASN A 55 28.83 0.15 -11.27
CA ASN A 55 29.60 -1.09 -11.17
C ASN A 55 28.87 -2.31 -11.76
N ILE A 56 28.39 -2.16 -13.01
CA ILE A 56 27.66 -3.21 -13.74
C ILE A 56 28.25 -3.41 -15.13
N SER A 57 27.90 -4.51 -15.81
CA SER A 57 28.28 -4.76 -17.19
C SER A 57 27.67 -3.73 -18.13
N GLU A 58 28.52 -3.09 -18.98
CA GLU A 58 28.07 -2.11 -19.97
C GLU A 58 27.03 -2.70 -20.92
N ARG A 59 27.16 -3.96 -21.31
CA ARG A 59 26.21 -4.58 -22.24
C ARG A 59 24.78 -4.62 -21.67
N TYR A 60 24.63 -4.91 -20.36
CA TYR A 60 23.36 -4.85 -19.65
C TYR A 60 22.92 -3.40 -19.40
N ALA A 61 23.84 -2.52 -19.03
CA ALA A 61 23.57 -1.10 -18.83
C ALA A 61 22.93 -0.46 -20.07
N ARG A 62 23.48 -0.73 -21.25
CA ARG A 62 23.01 -0.20 -22.55
C ARG A 62 21.60 -0.63 -22.84
N GLU A 63 21.26 -1.92 -22.68
CA GLU A 63 19.91 -2.43 -22.90
C GLU A 63 18.91 -1.87 -21.89
N TRP A 64 19.31 -1.83 -20.60
CA TRP A 64 18.47 -1.30 -19.54
C TRP A 64 18.17 0.19 -19.73
N LEU A 65 19.17 1.00 -20.08
CA LEU A 65 19.00 2.42 -20.38
C LEU A 65 18.09 2.64 -21.58
N ALA A 66 18.30 1.90 -22.66
CA ALA A 66 17.49 2.00 -23.88
C ALA A 66 16.02 1.60 -23.61
N GLN A 67 15.81 0.53 -22.86
CA GLN A 67 14.46 0.08 -22.49
C GLN A 67 13.75 1.12 -21.61
N ASN A 68 14.44 1.68 -20.60
CA ASN A 68 13.86 2.73 -19.75
C ASN A 68 13.56 4.01 -20.53
N ALA A 69 14.42 4.38 -21.49
CA ALA A 69 14.14 5.52 -22.38
C ALA A 69 12.94 5.24 -23.30
N ALA A 70 12.82 4.03 -23.85
CA ALA A 70 11.67 3.62 -24.65
C ALA A 70 10.36 3.60 -23.85
N SER A 71 10.44 3.41 -22.53
CA SER A 71 9.31 3.48 -21.60
C SER A 71 9.01 4.91 -21.12
N GLY A 72 9.81 5.91 -21.51
CA GLY A 72 9.68 7.29 -21.03
C GLY A 72 10.11 7.51 -19.57
N TYR A 73 10.84 6.56 -18.98
CA TYR A 73 11.37 6.66 -17.60
C TYR A 73 12.68 7.43 -17.56
N LEU A 74 13.44 7.41 -18.65
CA LEU A 74 14.65 8.21 -18.84
C LEU A 74 14.49 9.08 -20.10
N SER A 75 15.17 10.23 -20.12
CA SER A 75 15.39 10.97 -21.36
C SER A 75 16.60 10.44 -22.11
N TYR A 76 16.62 10.59 -23.43
CA TYR A 76 17.72 10.22 -24.30
C TYR A 76 17.98 11.32 -25.33
N ASP A 77 19.21 11.80 -25.41
CA ASP A 77 19.66 12.73 -26.43
C ASP A 77 20.41 11.97 -27.55
N PRO A 78 19.85 11.87 -28.77
CA PRO A 78 20.47 11.17 -29.87
C PRO A 78 21.75 11.84 -30.39
N SER A 79 21.94 13.14 -30.16
CA SER A 79 23.11 13.90 -30.64
C SER A 79 24.35 13.55 -29.83
N SER A 80 24.22 13.46 -28.51
CA SER A 80 25.30 13.11 -27.58
C SER A 80 25.31 11.63 -27.19
N ARG A 81 24.26 10.87 -27.51
CA ARG A 81 24.01 9.47 -27.09
C ARG A 81 24.02 9.29 -25.58
N ARG A 82 23.45 10.27 -24.86
CA ARG A 82 23.40 10.29 -23.40
C ARG A 82 22.00 10.06 -22.90
N PHE A 83 21.93 9.40 -21.75
CA PHE A 83 20.70 9.14 -20.99
C PHE A 83 20.73 9.97 -19.72
N GLU A 84 19.56 10.40 -19.28
CA GLU A 84 19.41 11.16 -18.03
C GLU A 84 18.14 10.71 -17.31
N LEU A 85 18.18 10.67 -15.97
CA LEU A 85 17.01 10.51 -15.14
C LEU A 85 16.48 11.91 -14.79
N PRO A 86 15.32 12.33 -15.36
CA PRO A 86 14.73 13.60 -15.02
C PRO A 86 14.33 13.66 -13.53
N PRO A 87 14.30 14.86 -12.90
CA PRO A 87 14.01 15.02 -11.47
C PRO A 87 12.66 14.43 -11.06
N GLU A 88 11.63 14.55 -11.90
CA GLU A 88 10.29 14.04 -11.63
C GLU A 88 10.28 12.50 -11.56
N GLN A 89 10.99 11.84 -12.46
CA GLN A 89 11.16 10.39 -12.47
C GLN A 89 12.03 9.92 -11.29
N ALA A 90 13.02 10.72 -10.87
CA ALA A 90 13.84 10.42 -9.71
C ALA A 90 13.00 10.36 -8.42
N MET A 91 11.97 11.20 -8.28
CA MET A 91 11.03 11.15 -7.15
C MET A 91 10.28 9.81 -7.07
N VAL A 92 10.10 9.13 -8.20
CA VAL A 92 9.35 7.85 -8.30
C VAL A 92 10.27 6.64 -8.13
N PHE A 93 11.50 6.70 -8.64
CA PHE A 93 12.38 5.52 -8.75
C PHE A 93 13.63 5.56 -7.87
N ALA A 94 14.12 6.75 -7.48
CA ALA A 94 15.40 6.92 -6.78
C ALA A 94 15.25 7.40 -5.35
N ASN A 95 14.34 8.33 -5.08
CA ASN A 95 14.19 8.99 -3.79
C ASN A 95 13.20 8.21 -2.90
N GLU A 96 13.71 7.37 -1.99
CA GLU A 96 12.89 6.57 -1.07
C GLU A 96 12.12 7.39 -0.02
N GLU A 97 12.49 8.64 0.22
CA GLU A 97 11.78 9.55 1.13
C GLU A 97 10.66 10.34 0.40
N SER A 98 10.61 10.23 -0.93
CA SER A 98 9.56 10.87 -1.72
C SER A 98 8.20 10.23 -1.45
N PRO A 99 7.12 11.01 -1.24
CA PRO A 99 5.75 10.47 -1.12
C PRO A 99 5.27 9.77 -2.40
N PHE A 100 5.98 9.93 -3.51
CA PHE A 100 5.69 9.34 -4.82
C PHE A 100 6.56 8.11 -5.14
N PHE A 101 7.41 7.68 -4.21
CA PHE A 101 8.28 6.52 -4.43
C PHE A 101 7.47 5.23 -4.59
N LEU A 102 7.71 4.50 -5.68
CA LEU A 102 6.97 3.28 -6.04
C LEU A 102 7.79 1.98 -5.93
N GLY A 103 9.01 2.03 -5.39
CA GLY A 103 9.90 0.86 -5.36
C GLY A 103 9.26 -0.39 -4.76
N GLY A 104 8.59 -0.27 -3.60
CA GLY A 104 7.88 -1.39 -2.96
C GLY A 104 6.72 -1.94 -3.80
N GLY A 105 6.06 -1.10 -4.61
CA GLY A 105 4.98 -1.52 -5.50
C GLY A 105 5.47 -2.53 -6.56
N PHE A 106 6.68 -2.38 -7.08
CA PHE A 106 7.26 -3.34 -8.03
C PHE A 106 7.58 -4.69 -7.39
N ASP A 107 7.98 -4.71 -6.12
CA ASP A 107 8.15 -5.95 -5.36
C ASP A 107 6.79 -6.61 -5.06
N ALA A 108 5.75 -5.85 -4.73
CA ALA A 108 4.39 -6.36 -4.54
C ALA A 108 3.85 -7.01 -5.83
N VAL A 109 4.00 -6.36 -6.98
CA VAL A 109 3.59 -6.95 -8.27
C VAL A 109 4.35 -8.25 -8.56
N ALA A 110 5.65 -8.32 -8.27
CA ALA A 110 6.43 -9.54 -8.46
C ALA A 110 5.92 -10.70 -7.57
N ALA A 111 5.51 -10.42 -6.32
CA ALA A 111 4.89 -11.39 -5.44
C ALA A 111 3.53 -11.88 -5.99
N VAL A 112 2.71 -10.96 -6.50
CA VAL A 112 1.42 -11.26 -7.14
C VAL A 112 1.58 -12.22 -8.33
N TYR A 113 2.56 -11.99 -9.21
CA TYR A 113 2.84 -12.91 -10.31
C TYR A 113 3.22 -14.33 -9.84
N GLN A 114 4.00 -14.42 -8.76
CA GLN A 114 4.40 -15.72 -8.20
C GLN A 114 3.23 -16.46 -7.52
N THR A 115 2.24 -15.74 -7.01
CA THR A 115 1.05 -16.31 -6.38
C THR A 115 -0.02 -16.74 -7.39
N GLN A 116 0.11 -16.39 -8.68
CA GLN A 116 -0.89 -16.67 -9.73
C GLN A 116 -1.45 -18.10 -9.71
N PRO A 117 -0.66 -19.18 -9.55
CA PRO A 117 -1.21 -20.55 -9.54
C PRO A 117 -2.22 -20.82 -8.42
N LEU A 118 -2.03 -20.21 -7.24
CA LEU A 118 -2.98 -20.32 -6.12
C LEU A 118 -4.28 -19.56 -6.43
N ILE A 119 -4.16 -18.39 -7.05
CA ILE A 119 -5.32 -17.60 -7.47
C ILE A 119 -6.11 -18.31 -8.58
N GLU A 120 -5.45 -18.97 -9.54
CA GLU A 120 -6.13 -19.78 -10.55
C GLU A 120 -6.96 -20.94 -9.92
N ALA A 121 -6.45 -21.56 -8.86
CA ALA A 121 -7.18 -22.55 -8.10
C ALA A 121 -8.38 -21.91 -7.36
N ALA A 122 -8.20 -20.75 -6.75
CA ALA A 122 -9.25 -19.98 -6.07
C ALA A 122 -10.38 -19.57 -7.04
N PHE A 123 -10.06 -19.13 -8.25
CA PHE A 123 -11.07 -18.83 -9.29
C PHE A 123 -11.98 -20.02 -9.62
N LYS A 124 -11.46 -21.25 -9.54
CA LYS A 124 -12.23 -22.46 -9.84
C LYS A 124 -13.04 -22.95 -8.65
N SER A 125 -12.49 -22.83 -7.44
CA SER A 125 -13.11 -23.37 -6.22
C SER A 125 -14.03 -22.39 -5.51
N GLY A 126 -13.88 -21.08 -5.76
CA GLY A 126 -14.50 -20.03 -4.95
C GLY A 126 -13.86 -19.85 -3.57
N GLY A 127 -12.73 -20.51 -3.30
CA GLY A 127 -11.98 -20.42 -2.04
C GLY A 127 -11.08 -19.18 -1.98
N GLY A 128 -10.43 -19.02 -0.82
CA GLY A 128 -9.46 -17.96 -0.58
C GLY A 128 -8.01 -18.43 -0.69
N VAL A 129 -7.09 -17.47 -0.54
CA VAL A 129 -5.65 -17.67 -0.36
C VAL A 129 -5.25 -16.87 0.87
N ASP A 130 -4.67 -17.55 1.86
CA ASP A 130 -4.25 -16.90 3.11
C ASP A 130 -3.15 -15.86 2.86
N TRP A 131 -3.14 -14.80 3.68
CA TRP A 131 -2.13 -13.75 3.59
C TRP A 131 -0.70 -14.30 3.63
N GLY A 132 -0.46 -15.29 4.48
CA GLY A 132 0.85 -15.93 4.64
C GLY A 132 1.25 -16.84 3.47
N ASP A 133 0.31 -17.28 2.63
CA ASP A 133 0.56 -18.16 1.49
C ASP A 133 0.94 -17.39 0.22
N HIS A 134 0.84 -16.07 0.24
CA HIS A 134 1.31 -15.25 -0.87
C HIS A 134 2.83 -15.35 -1.04
N ALA A 135 3.27 -15.53 -2.29
CA ALA A 135 4.66 -15.77 -2.62
C ALA A 135 5.58 -14.57 -2.30
N GLY A 136 6.85 -14.86 -2.11
CA GLY A 136 7.86 -13.86 -1.78
C GLY A 136 7.63 -13.24 -0.39
N CYS A 137 8.00 -11.97 -0.22
CA CYS A 137 7.67 -11.19 0.96
C CYS A 137 6.61 -10.14 0.61
N LEU A 138 5.36 -10.58 0.31
CA LEU A 138 4.29 -9.64 -0.05
C LEU A 138 4.07 -8.62 1.07
N PHE A 139 4.03 -9.05 2.33
CA PHE A 139 3.86 -8.14 3.48
C PHE A 139 4.99 -7.11 3.61
N CYS A 140 6.25 -7.49 3.31
CA CYS A 140 7.36 -6.53 3.26
C CYS A 140 7.18 -5.52 2.12
N ALA A 141 6.77 -6.00 0.94
CA ALA A 141 6.57 -5.18 -0.24
C ALA A 141 5.42 -4.18 -0.07
N VAL A 142 4.30 -4.62 0.51
CA VAL A 142 3.16 -3.75 0.85
C VAL A 142 3.58 -2.70 1.87
N GLY A 143 4.27 -3.08 2.94
CA GLY A 143 4.80 -2.13 3.92
C GLY A 143 5.73 -1.09 3.29
N ALA A 144 6.64 -1.50 2.42
CA ALA A 144 7.55 -0.60 1.70
C ALA A 144 6.81 0.32 0.70
N MET A 145 5.77 -0.19 0.05
CA MET A 145 4.93 0.58 -0.89
C MET A 145 4.14 1.68 -0.18
N LEU A 146 3.62 1.39 1.03
CA LEU A 146 2.76 2.31 1.77
C LEU A 146 3.54 3.31 2.63
N ARG A 147 4.77 2.97 3.07
CA ARG A 147 5.59 3.80 3.96
C ARG A 147 5.75 5.25 3.50
N PRO A 148 6.10 5.58 2.25
CA PRO A 148 6.27 6.98 1.83
C PRO A 148 4.98 7.78 1.98
N ARG A 149 3.84 7.18 1.63
CA ARG A 149 2.52 7.79 1.76
C ARG A 149 2.14 8.03 3.21
N TYR A 150 2.40 7.05 4.09
CA TYR A 150 2.17 7.17 5.53
C TYR A 150 3.03 8.28 6.13
N SER A 151 4.32 8.34 5.80
CA SER A 151 5.24 9.36 6.29
C SER A 151 4.81 10.78 5.89
N ALA A 152 4.26 10.93 4.69
CA ALA A 152 3.82 12.23 4.20
C ALA A 152 2.46 12.68 4.76
N ASN A 153 1.61 11.76 5.23
CA ASN A 153 0.22 12.11 5.46
C ASN A 153 -0.29 11.86 6.89
N ILE A 154 0.13 10.81 7.60
CA ILE A 154 -0.49 10.42 8.89
C ILE A 154 -0.50 11.60 9.85
N VAL A 155 0.65 12.19 10.13
CA VAL A 155 0.80 13.24 11.16
C VAL A 155 0.38 14.61 10.64
N GLN A 156 0.69 14.91 9.38
CA GLN A 156 0.50 16.23 8.79
C GLN A 156 -0.93 16.49 8.30
N ASN A 157 -1.62 15.43 7.85
CA ASN A 157 -2.89 15.57 7.14
C ASN A 157 -4.02 14.73 7.75
N TRP A 158 -3.80 13.44 8.01
CA TRP A 158 -4.89 12.53 8.34
C TRP A 158 -5.33 12.64 9.80
N LEU A 159 -4.40 12.59 10.76
CA LEU A 159 -4.74 12.77 12.18
C LEU A 159 -5.30 14.16 12.49
N PRO A 160 -4.78 15.27 11.91
CA PRO A 160 -5.38 16.59 12.10
C PRO A 160 -6.79 16.75 11.53
N ALA A 161 -7.20 15.95 10.56
CA ALA A 161 -8.55 15.98 10.00
C ALA A 161 -9.61 15.36 10.92
N LEU A 162 -9.19 14.64 11.97
CA LEU A 162 -10.07 14.03 12.98
C LEU A 162 -10.33 14.98 14.14
N ASP A 163 -11.56 15.04 14.60
CA ASP A 163 -11.96 15.98 15.63
C ASP A 163 -11.30 15.70 17.00
N GLY A 164 -10.40 16.60 17.44
CA GLY A 164 -9.76 16.57 18.75
C GLY A 164 -8.74 15.45 18.98
N VAL A 165 -8.44 14.63 17.98
CA VAL A 165 -7.54 13.48 18.11
C VAL A 165 -6.11 13.92 18.41
N VAL A 166 -5.57 14.89 17.67
CA VAL A 166 -4.19 15.38 17.88
C VAL A 166 -3.99 15.84 19.33
N SER A 167 -4.93 16.65 19.85
CA SER A 167 -4.85 17.11 21.24
C SER A 167 -4.90 16.00 22.29
N LYS A 168 -5.60 14.89 22.01
CA LYS A 168 -5.57 13.68 22.87
C LYS A 168 -4.20 13.02 22.80
N LEU A 169 -3.66 12.84 21.60
CA LEU A 169 -2.34 12.24 21.37
C LEU A 169 -1.21 13.01 22.05
N GLU A 170 -1.24 14.33 22.01
CA GLU A 170 -0.26 15.20 22.66
C GLU A 170 -0.30 15.10 24.20
N ARG A 171 -1.50 14.94 24.77
CA ARG A 171 -1.68 14.80 26.23
C ARG A 171 -1.42 13.39 26.78
N GLY A 172 -1.31 12.41 25.92
CA GLY A 172 -1.14 11.00 26.28
C GLY A 172 -2.40 10.19 26.08
N ALA A 173 -2.48 9.49 24.95
CA ALA A 173 -3.59 8.63 24.56
C ALA A 173 -3.15 7.16 24.50
N LYS A 174 -4.13 6.25 24.60
CA LYS A 174 -3.96 4.83 24.32
C LYS A 174 -4.44 4.55 22.90
N VAL A 175 -3.55 4.07 22.03
CA VAL A 175 -3.82 3.85 20.62
C VAL A 175 -3.61 2.39 20.24
N ALA A 176 -4.54 1.82 19.49
CA ALA A 176 -4.38 0.53 18.84
C ALA A 176 -4.39 0.70 17.31
N ASP A 177 -3.41 0.10 16.65
CA ASP A 177 -3.32 0.04 15.18
C ASP A 177 -3.62 -1.39 14.73
N ILE A 178 -4.77 -1.60 14.10
CA ILE A 178 -5.29 -2.92 13.76
C ILE A 178 -4.95 -3.26 12.31
N GLY A 179 -4.36 -4.45 12.09
CA GLY A 179 -3.78 -4.83 10.83
C GLY A 179 -2.50 -4.04 10.55
N CYS A 180 -1.67 -3.84 11.57
CA CYS A 180 -0.49 -2.97 11.52
C CYS A 180 0.61 -3.47 10.55
N GLY A 181 0.52 -4.69 10.06
CA GLY A 181 1.49 -5.29 9.15
C GLY A 181 2.92 -5.19 9.70
N THR A 182 3.81 -4.59 8.93
CA THR A 182 5.22 -4.36 9.32
C THR A 182 5.43 -3.17 10.26
N GLY A 183 4.36 -2.58 10.81
CA GLY A 183 4.40 -1.57 11.87
C GLY A 183 4.76 -0.15 11.42
N GLN A 184 4.75 0.15 10.13
CA GLN A 184 5.18 1.46 9.62
C GLN A 184 4.28 2.60 10.11
N SER A 185 2.96 2.46 10.01
CA SER A 185 1.96 3.43 10.48
C SER A 185 2.07 3.66 11.98
N THR A 186 2.11 2.57 12.75
CA THR A 186 2.21 2.61 14.20
C THR A 186 3.50 3.31 14.65
N PHE A 187 4.62 3.01 13.99
CA PHE A 187 5.92 3.63 14.30
C PHE A 187 5.93 5.15 14.01
N ILE A 188 5.36 5.57 12.87
CA ILE A 188 5.25 7.00 12.52
C ILE A 188 4.45 7.76 13.58
N MET A 189 3.31 7.19 14.02
CA MET A 189 2.49 7.79 15.07
C MET A 189 3.21 7.83 16.43
N ALA A 190 3.86 6.72 16.82
CA ALA A 190 4.57 6.63 18.10
C ALA A 190 5.71 7.64 18.21
N ARG A 191 6.45 7.86 17.13
CA ARG A 191 7.52 8.88 17.08
C ARG A 191 6.99 10.30 17.17
N ALA A 192 5.85 10.57 16.55
CA ALA A 192 5.25 11.91 16.55
C ALA A 192 4.61 12.28 17.91
N PHE A 193 4.14 11.28 18.65
CA PHE A 193 3.40 11.50 19.91
C PHE A 193 4.01 10.71 21.08
N PRO A 194 5.15 11.15 21.62
CA PRO A 194 5.88 10.40 22.64
C PRO A 194 5.15 10.29 24.00
N SER A 195 4.16 11.15 24.26
CA SER A 195 3.32 11.08 25.46
C SER A 195 2.28 9.95 25.39
N SER A 196 1.96 9.45 24.19
CA SER A 196 0.96 8.42 23.95
C SER A 196 1.58 7.03 23.89
N THR A 197 0.77 5.99 24.09
CA THR A 197 1.18 4.60 23.98
C THR A 197 0.48 3.92 22.82
N PHE A 198 1.25 3.13 22.06
CA PHE A 198 0.79 2.49 20.84
C PHE A 198 0.95 0.97 20.90
N VAL A 199 -0.07 0.27 20.44
CA VAL A 199 -0.02 -1.18 20.25
C VAL A 199 -0.45 -1.50 18.83
N GLY A 200 0.43 -2.11 18.04
CA GLY A 200 0.07 -2.66 16.75
C GLY A 200 -0.39 -4.11 16.89
N TYR A 201 -1.52 -4.43 16.30
CA TYR A 201 -2.06 -5.79 16.22
C TYR A 201 -2.12 -6.26 14.77
N ASP A 202 -1.64 -7.47 14.53
CA ASP A 202 -1.79 -8.16 13.25
C ASP A 202 -1.95 -9.67 13.49
N PHE A 203 -2.71 -10.35 12.66
CA PHE A 203 -2.91 -11.80 12.80
C PHE A 203 -1.74 -12.61 12.27
N HIS A 204 -0.83 -12.01 11.48
CA HIS A 204 0.28 -12.65 10.80
C HIS A 204 1.58 -12.56 11.62
N PRO A 205 2.05 -13.66 12.27
CA PRO A 205 3.22 -13.61 13.16
C PRO A 205 4.49 -13.06 12.51
N PRO A 206 4.86 -13.42 11.24
CA PRO A 206 6.05 -12.85 10.61
C PRO A 206 6.00 -11.32 10.45
N SER A 207 4.81 -10.73 10.23
CA SER A 207 4.64 -9.28 10.20
C SER A 207 4.95 -8.65 11.55
N ILE A 208 4.46 -9.23 12.64
CA ILE A 208 4.70 -8.77 14.02
C ILE A 208 6.18 -8.89 14.41
N GLU A 209 6.84 -9.98 14.03
CA GLU A 209 8.28 -10.15 14.25
C GLU A 209 9.08 -9.04 13.53
N HIS A 210 8.74 -8.76 12.28
CA HIS A 210 9.36 -7.69 11.50
C HIS A 210 9.10 -6.30 12.13
N ALA A 211 7.84 -6.01 12.51
CA ALA A 211 7.45 -4.75 13.13
C ALA A 211 8.19 -4.51 14.47
N THR A 212 8.31 -5.56 15.29
CA THR A 212 9.02 -5.53 16.57
C THR A 212 10.51 -5.26 16.37
N ALA A 213 11.13 -5.94 15.41
CA ALA A 213 12.54 -5.73 15.07
C ALA A 213 12.78 -4.31 14.56
N TYR A 214 11.91 -3.81 13.68
CA TYR A 214 11.97 -2.47 13.14
C TYR A 214 11.87 -1.39 14.24
N ALA A 215 10.90 -1.47 15.13
CA ALA A 215 10.72 -0.52 16.23
C ALA A 215 11.94 -0.49 17.18
N ARG A 216 12.46 -1.67 17.53
CA ARG A 216 13.67 -1.80 18.37
C ARG A 216 14.88 -1.16 17.72
N THR A 217 15.13 -1.41 16.44
CA THR A 217 16.27 -0.86 15.68
C THR A 217 16.20 0.67 15.58
N ASN A 218 14.98 1.22 15.52
CA ASN A 218 14.76 2.66 15.34
C ASN A 218 14.44 3.40 16.64
N GLY A 219 14.56 2.74 17.81
CA GLY A 219 14.54 3.39 19.13
C GLY A 219 13.19 3.92 19.58
N ALA A 220 12.08 3.26 19.26
CA ALA A 220 10.75 3.63 19.75
C ALA A 220 10.43 2.84 21.03
N GLU A 221 10.19 3.55 22.14
CA GLU A 221 9.95 2.96 23.47
C GLU A 221 8.45 2.91 23.86
N ASN A 222 7.62 3.76 23.24
CA ASN A 222 6.18 3.87 23.53
C ASN A 222 5.31 3.00 22.61
N ILE A 223 5.89 1.97 22.01
CA ILE A 223 5.24 1.09 21.02
C ILE A 223 5.49 -0.38 21.38
N ARG A 224 4.49 -1.22 21.15
CA ARG A 224 4.63 -2.68 21.12
C ARG A 224 3.77 -3.29 20.02
N PHE A 225 4.09 -4.53 19.65
CA PHE A 225 3.36 -5.29 18.63
C PHE A 225 2.97 -6.64 19.18
N GLU A 226 1.75 -7.07 18.90
CA GLU A 226 1.17 -8.31 19.41
C GLU A 226 0.40 -9.04 18.32
N VAL A 227 0.49 -10.36 18.28
CA VAL A 227 -0.30 -11.18 17.36
C VAL A 227 -1.73 -11.26 17.87
N ALA A 228 -2.67 -10.68 17.13
CA ALA A 228 -4.11 -10.77 17.40
C ALA A 228 -4.93 -10.45 16.17
N ARG A 229 -6.15 -10.99 16.10
CA ARG A 229 -7.11 -10.69 15.02
C ARG A 229 -7.87 -9.40 15.32
N ALA A 230 -8.37 -8.76 14.29
CA ALA A 230 -9.15 -7.52 14.42
C ALA A 230 -10.43 -7.68 15.26
N LYS A 231 -10.98 -8.88 15.40
CA LYS A 231 -12.21 -9.16 16.13
C LYS A 231 -12.01 -9.62 17.59
N ASP A 232 -10.75 -9.81 18.06
CA ASP A 232 -10.48 -10.37 19.38
C ASP A 232 -9.23 -9.82 20.10
N PHE A 233 -8.60 -8.75 19.60
CA PHE A 233 -7.47 -8.10 20.25
C PHE A 233 -7.83 -7.67 21.71
N PRO A 234 -6.86 -7.73 22.67
CA PRO A 234 -7.18 -7.61 24.09
C PRO A 234 -7.36 -6.17 24.60
N ALA A 235 -6.85 -5.16 23.90
CA ALA A 235 -6.86 -3.76 24.37
C ALA A 235 -8.27 -3.21 24.57
N ARG A 236 -8.41 -2.35 25.61
CA ARG A 236 -9.67 -1.69 26.00
C ARG A 236 -9.38 -0.26 26.44
N ASP A 237 -10.45 0.52 26.55
CA ASP A 237 -10.39 1.93 26.95
C ASP A 237 -9.44 2.73 26.05
N LEU A 238 -9.58 2.53 24.73
CA LEU A 238 -8.76 3.17 23.71
C LEU A 238 -9.30 4.57 23.40
N ASP A 239 -8.39 5.52 23.23
CA ASP A 239 -8.71 6.87 22.77
C ASP A 239 -8.81 6.93 21.25
N LEU A 240 -8.00 6.12 20.57
CA LEU A 240 -7.94 6.02 19.12
C LEU A 240 -7.71 4.57 18.70
N VAL A 241 -8.45 4.11 17.72
CA VAL A 241 -8.13 2.91 16.93
C VAL A 241 -7.85 3.37 15.50
N THR A 242 -6.82 2.80 14.88
CA THR A 242 -6.50 3.04 13.48
C THR A 242 -6.53 1.75 12.69
N CYS A 243 -6.96 1.82 11.45
CA CYS A 243 -6.84 0.79 10.41
C CYS A 243 -6.32 1.45 9.14
N PHE A 244 -5.27 0.92 8.57
CA PHE A 244 -4.68 1.45 7.35
C PHE A 244 -4.69 0.38 6.27
N ASP A 245 -5.65 0.50 5.33
CA ASP A 245 -5.79 -0.41 4.19
C ASP A 245 -6.09 -1.86 4.61
N VAL A 246 -7.07 -2.04 5.53
CA VAL A 246 -7.32 -3.32 6.21
C VAL A 246 -8.77 -3.77 6.16
N LEU A 247 -9.75 -2.88 6.39
CA LEU A 247 -11.14 -3.28 6.60
C LEU A 247 -11.69 -4.08 5.42
N HIS A 248 -11.32 -3.72 4.21
CA HIS A 248 -11.76 -4.38 2.98
C HIS A 248 -11.17 -5.79 2.78
N ASP A 249 -10.06 -6.11 3.49
CA ASP A 249 -9.37 -7.40 3.46
C ASP A 249 -9.85 -8.39 4.54
N LEU A 250 -10.61 -7.90 5.53
CA LEU A 250 -11.09 -8.75 6.60
C LEU A 250 -12.20 -9.71 6.12
N GLY A 251 -12.15 -10.95 6.60
CA GLY A 251 -13.22 -11.91 6.37
C GLY A 251 -14.50 -11.52 7.12
N ASP A 252 -14.38 -11.03 8.35
CA ASP A 252 -15.49 -10.53 9.19
C ASP A 252 -15.30 -9.06 9.56
N PRO A 253 -15.47 -8.13 8.63
CA PRO A 253 -15.31 -6.70 8.91
C PRO A 253 -16.37 -6.14 9.86
N VAL A 254 -17.57 -6.72 9.90
CA VAL A 254 -18.64 -6.31 10.85
C VAL A 254 -18.28 -6.73 12.27
N GLY A 255 -17.80 -7.97 12.46
CA GLY A 255 -17.31 -8.45 13.75
C GLY A 255 -16.12 -7.65 14.26
N ALA A 256 -15.20 -7.28 13.37
CA ALA A 256 -14.08 -6.39 13.68
C ALA A 256 -14.57 -4.99 14.10
N ALA A 257 -15.47 -4.38 13.36
CA ALA A 257 -16.06 -3.09 13.69
C ALA A 257 -16.76 -3.12 15.05
N ALA A 258 -17.54 -4.19 15.35
CA ALA A 258 -18.19 -4.37 16.65
C ALA A 258 -17.17 -4.54 17.79
N HIS A 259 -16.06 -5.21 17.56
CA HIS A 259 -15.01 -5.35 18.55
C HIS A 259 -14.28 -4.03 18.83
N ILE A 260 -13.95 -3.28 17.78
CA ILE A 260 -13.36 -1.95 17.87
C ILE A 260 -14.28 -1.00 18.64
N HIS A 261 -15.57 -1.00 18.30
CA HIS A 261 -16.57 -0.20 19.02
C HIS A 261 -16.53 -0.47 20.53
N ARG A 262 -16.57 -1.74 20.96
CA ARG A 262 -16.48 -2.11 22.39
C ARG A 262 -15.13 -1.83 23.06
N SER A 263 -14.09 -1.62 22.28
CA SER A 263 -12.73 -1.38 22.77
C SER A 263 -12.41 0.10 22.94
N LEU A 264 -13.17 0.98 22.32
CA LEU A 264 -13.03 2.43 22.44
C LEU A 264 -13.67 2.96 23.74
N LYS A 265 -13.13 4.08 24.23
CA LYS A 265 -13.82 4.94 25.22
C LYS A 265 -15.06 5.56 24.57
N PRO A 266 -16.05 6.05 25.39
CA PRO A 266 -17.23 6.73 24.83
C PRO A 266 -16.92 7.94 23.94
N ASP A 267 -15.80 8.62 24.17
CA ASP A 267 -15.29 9.73 23.36
C ASP A 267 -14.14 9.31 22.42
N GLY A 268 -13.93 8.00 22.26
CA GLY A 268 -12.91 7.43 21.41
C GLY A 268 -13.25 7.58 19.93
N THR A 269 -12.22 7.49 19.10
CA THR A 269 -12.33 7.64 17.64
C THR A 269 -11.77 6.40 16.95
N TRP A 270 -12.45 5.93 15.90
CA TRP A 270 -11.89 4.99 14.94
C TRP A 270 -11.57 5.70 13.65
N MET A 271 -10.30 5.69 13.25
CA MET A 271 -9.81 6.18 11.98
C MET A 271 -9.57 5.02 11.03
N LEU A 272 -10.12 5.12 9.82
CA LEU A 272 -9.85 4.17 8.75
C LEU A 272 -9.24 4.90 7.57
N MET A 273 -8.15 4.39 7.04
CA MET A 273 -7.64 4.74 5.73
C MET A 273 -7.93 3.57 4.80
N GLU A 274 -8.68 3.83 3.75
CA GLU A 274 -9.10 2.83 2.76
C GLU A 274 -8.82 3.37 1.34
N PRO A 275 -8.77 2.51 0.31
CA PRO A 275 -8.63 2.97 -1.07
C PRO A 275 -9.74 3.95 -1.45
N LEU A 276 -9.39 5.02 -2.15
CA LEU A 276 -10.38 5.93 -2.71
C LEU A 276 -11.10 5.25 -3.86
N ALA A 277 -12.35 4.91 -3.64
CA ALA A 277 -13.23 4.30 -4.62
C ALA A 277 -14.59 4.98 -4.65
N GLY A 278 -15.19 5.08 -5.82
CA GLY A 278 -16.59 5.39 -5.97
C GLY A 278 -17.48 4.20 -5.58
N ASP A 279 -18.76 4.47 -5.37
CA ASP A 279 -19.71 3.46 -4.88
C ASP A 279 -20.27 2.55 -6.00
N ALA A 280 -20.07 2.93 -7.28
CA ALA A 280 -20.46 2.15 -8.44
C ALA A 280 -19.25 1.73 -9.29
N THR A 281 -19.37 0.64 -10.03
CA THR A 281 -18.30 0.13 -10.89
C THR A 281 -17.85 1.17 -11.91
N GLU A 282 -18.76 1.88 -12.52
CA GLU A 282 -18.51 2.92 -13.52
C GLU A 282 -17.66 4.08 -13.00
N ASP A 283 -17.74 4.38 -11.70
CA ASP A 283 -16.92 5.42 -11.07
C ASP A 283 -15.45 5.03 -10.98
N ASN A 284 -15.15 3.75 -11.09
CA ASN A 284 -13.84 3.16 -10.86
C ASN A 284 -13.15 2.66 -12.16
N LEU A 285 -13.72 2.93 -13.35
CA LEU A 285 -13.19 2.48 -14.64
C LEU A 285 -12.07 3.39 -15.18
N GLY A 286 -11.07 3.71 -14.35
CA GLY A 286 -9.92 4.54 -14.69
C GLY A 286 -8.57 3.85 -14.42
N PRO A 287 -7.45 4.55 -14.63
CA PRO A 287 -6.12 3.99 -14.38
C PRO A 287 -5.91 3.52 -12.93
N VAL A 288 -6.41 4.27 -11.95
CA VAL A 288 -6.34 3.92 -10.52
C VAL A 288 -7.19 2.68 -10.25
N GLY A 289 -8.44 2.66 -10.71
CA GLY A 289 -9.33 1.50 -10.55
C GLY A 289 -8.77 0.25 -11.22
N ARG A 290 -8.12 0.36 -12.39
CA ARG A 290 -7.45 -0.76 -13.05
C ARG A 290 -6.43 -1.44 -12.13
N VAL A 291 -5.60 -0.65 -11.44
CA VAL A 291 -4.61 -1.18 -10.49
C VAL A 291 -5.29 -1.73 -9.24
N ALA A 292 -6.25 -1.00 -8.68
CA ALA A 292 -6.95 -1.40 -7.47
C ALA A 292 -7.77 -2.68 -7.66
N TYR A 293 -8.52 -2.83 -8.76
CA TYR A 293 -9.23 -4.09 -9.07
C TYR A 293 -8.26 -5.26 -9.29
N ALA A 294 -7.09 -5.02 -9.89
CA ALA A 294 -6.10 -6.08 -10.07
C ALA A 294 -5.56 -6.57 -8.72
N PHE A 295 -5.15 -5.68 -7.82
CA PHE A 295 -4.73 -6.05 -6.46
C PHE A 295 -5.90 -6.66 -5.66
N SER A 296 -7.09 -6.10 -5.75
CA SER A 296 -8.29 -6.64 -5.11
C SER A 296 -8.54 -8.09 -5.50
N THR A 297 -8.47 -8.41 -6.80
CA THR A 297 -8.68 -9.75 -7.32
C THR A 297 -7.58 -10.73 -6.92
N MET A 298 -6.33 -10.25 -6.90
CA MET A 298 -5.16 -11.11 -6.66
C MET A 298 -4.77 -11.24 -5.18
N VAL A 299 -5.22 -10.30 -4.33
CA VAL A 299 -4.83 -10.23 -2.91
C VAL A 299 -6.06 -10.08 -2.01
N CYS A 300 -6.76 -8.94 -2.05
CA CYS A 300 -7.77 -8.57 -1.04
C CYS A 300 -8.94 -9.57 -0.97
N VAL A 301 -9.55 -9.88 -2.10
CA VAL A 301 -10.68 -10.83 -2.16
C VAL A 301 -10.25 -12.25 -1.74
N PRO A 302 -9.15 -12.83 -2.28
CA PRO A 302 -8.65 -14.12 -1.81
C PRO A 302 -8.32 -14.17 -0.32
N VAL A 303 -7.68 -13.13 0.22
CA VAL A 303 -7.34 -13.04 1.64
C VAL A 303 -8.60 -13.00 2.50
N SER A 304 -9.60 -12.21 2.14
CA SER A 304 -10.89 -12.15 2.84
C SER A 304 -11.62 -13.49 2.80
N LEU A 305 -11.67 -14.15 1.64
CA LEU A 305 -12.33 -15.45 1.45
C LEU A 305 -11.62 -16.60 2.19
N SER A 306 -10.32 -16.48 2.53
CA SER A 306 -9.60 -17.47 3.32
C SER A 306 -9.95 -17.42 4.81
N GLN A 307 -10.54 -16.32 5.27
CA GLN A 307 -10.91 -16.08 6.65
C GLN A 307 -12.36 -16.49 6.93
N GLU A 308 -12.69 -16.62 8.22
CA GLU A 308 -14.05 -16.87 8.70
C GLU A 308 -15.01 -15.76 8.22
N VAL A 309 -16.22 -16.11 7.81
CA VAL A 309 -17.25 -15.30 7.16
C VAL A 309 -16.95 -15.04 5.69
N GLY A 310 -15.74 -14.55 5.33
CA GLY A 310 -15.36 -14.35 3.93
C GLY A 310 -16.21 -13.30 3.20
N MET A 311 -16.42 -12.11 3.81
CA MET A 311 -17.30 -11.08 3.23
C MET A 311 -16.78 -10.53 1.90
N ALA A 312 -15.47 -10.57 1.67
CA ALA A 312 -14.77 -10.21 0.42
C ALA A 312 -15.19 -8.83 -0.14
N LEU A 313 -15.10 -7.79 0.68
CA LEU A 313 -15.43 -6.42 0.27
C LEU A 313 -14.60 -5.97 -0.93
N GLY A 314 -13.28 -6.25 -0.88
CA GLY A 314 -12.32 -5.87 -1.91
C GLY A 314 -11.96 -4.38 -1.87
N ALA A 315 -10.85 -4.04 -2.51
CA ALA A 315 -10.27 -2.70 -2.48
C ALA A 315 -11.13 -1.59 -3.13
N GLN A 316 -12.20 -1.95 -3.80
CA GLN A 316 -13.13 -1.00 -4.46
C GLN A 316 -14.54 -1.04 -3.84
N ALA A 317 -14.60 -1.27 -2.52
CA ALA A 317 -15.86 -1.35 -1.78
C ALA A 317 -16.70 -0.04 -1.79
N GLY A 318 -16.03 1.11 -1.91
CA GLY A 318 -16.67 2.43 -1.86
C GLY A 318 -17.09 2.86 -0.46
N GLN A 319 -17.35 4.15 -0.31
CA GLN A 319 -17.67 4.71 1.01
C GLN A 319 -19.00 4.21 1.56
N MET A 320 -20.01 4.06 0.71
CA MET A 320 -21.34 3.61 1.16
C MET A 320 -21.24 2.22 1.81
N LYS A 321 -20.57 1.27 1.16
CA LYS A 321 -20.42 -0.10 1.67
C LYS A 321 -19.60 -0.15 2.95
N LEU A 322 -18.50 0.59 3.02
CA LEU A 322 -17.70 0.70 4.25
C LEU A 322 -18.51 1.31 5.40
N THR A 323 -19.32 2.35 5.12
CA THR A 323 -20.21 2.98 6.12
C THR A 323 -21.28 2.00 6.63
N GLU A 324 -21.87 1.18 5.75
CA GLU A 324 -22.82 0.12 6.16
C GLU A 324 -22.17 -0.85 7.14
N VAL A 325 -20.96 -1.33 6.83
CA VAL A 325 -20.19 -2.26 7.69
C VAL A 325 -19.86 -1.63 9.04
N ILE A 326 -19.37 -0.39 9.04
CA ILE A 326 -19.01 0.34 10.25
C ILE A 326 -20.24 0.55 11.14
N LYS A 327 -21.37 0.94 10.57
CA LYS A 327 -22.65 1.11 11.30
C LYS A 327 -23.21 -0.21 11.81
N ALA A 328 -23.11 -1.29 11.04
CA ALA A 328 -23.49 -2.63 11.50
C ALA A 328 -22.65 -3.08 12.72
N GLY A 329 -21.41 -2.58 12.86
CA GLY A 329 -20.56 -2.77 14.02
C GLY A 329 -20.92 -1.93 15.26
N GLY A 330 -21.92 -1.02 15.15
CA GLY A 330 -22.46 -0.24 16.27
C GLY A 330 -22.12 1.25 16.24
N PHE A 331 -21.30 1.73 15.32
CA PHE A 331 -21.00 3.15 15.21
C PHE A 331 -22.19 3.94 14.65
N THR A 332 -22.44 5.13 15.21
CA THR A 332 -23.58 5.97 14.79
C THR A 332 -23.16 7.10 13.85
N HIS A 333 -21.94 7.61 14.03
CA HIS A 333 -21.40 8.72 13.26
C HIS A 333 -20.24 8.23 12.40
N VAL A 334 -20.38 8.38 11.09
CA VAL A 334 -19.34 8.06 10.11
C VAL A 334 -19.24 9.19 9.10
N ARG A 335 -18.06 9.78 8.95
CA ARG A 335 -17.81 10.82 7.96
C ARG A 335 -16.50 10.61 7.21
N ARG A 336 -16.38 11.13 6.01
CA ARG A 336 -15.08 11.31 5.35
C ARG A 336 -14.40 12.53 5.98
N ALA A 337 -13.29 12.29 6.66
CA ALA A 337 -12.51 13.34 7.30
C ALA A 337 -11.50 13.99 6.34
N ALA A 338 -10.88 13.19 5.47
CA ALA A 338 -9.93 13.65 4.46
C ALA A 338 -9.91 12.70 3.27
N GLU A 339 -9.26 13.12 2.18
CA GLU A 339 -8.95 12.26 1.04
C GLU A 339 -7.64 12.66 0.38
N THR A 340 -7.06 11.74 -0.35
CA THR A 340 -5.93 11.92 -1.26
C THR A 340 -6.32 11.33 -2.62
N PRO A 341 -5.55 11.49 -3.69
CA PRO A 341 -5.87 10.86 -4.97
C PRO A 341 -6.02 9.33 -4.93
N LEU A 342 -5.52 8.66 -3.88
CA LEU A 342 -5.52 7.21 -3.77
C LEU A 342 -6.26 6.66 -2.54
N ASN A 343 -6.53 7.50 -1.53
CA ASN A 343 -7.11 7.05 -0.27
C ASN A 343 -8.20 7.98 0.24
N MET A 344 -9.21 7.41 0.89
CA MET A 344 -10.15 8.13 1.74
C MET A 344 -9.85 7.85 3.22
N ILE A 345 -10.08 8.84 4.06
CA ILE A 345 -9.95 8.75 5.51
C ILE A 345 -11.33 8.88 6.09
N LEU A 346 -11.80 7.81 6.73
CA LEU A 346 -13.08 7.81 7.43
C LEU A 346 -12.85 7.95 8.93
N GLU A 347 -13.68 8.75 9.56
CA GLU A 347 -13.80 8.87 11.01
C GLU A 347 -15.10 8.24 11.45
N ALA A 348 -15.02 7.31 12.42
CA ALA A 348 -16.20 6.70 13.02
C ALA A 348 -16.21 6.93 14.54
N ARG A 349 -17.42 7.22 15.09
CA ARG A 349 -17.67 7.48 16.54
C ARG A 349 -18.98 6.86 17.00
N TYR A 350 -19.15 6.81 18.33
CA TYR A 350 -20.41 6.42 18.98
C TYR A 350 -21.57 7.28 18.54
#